data_d0f4551817bcc57ed04a6579f642a30f
#
_entry.id   d0f4551817bcc57ed04a6579f642a30f
#
_cell.length_a   1.000
_cell.length_b   1.000
_cell.length_c   1.000
_cell.angle_alpha   90.00
_cell.angle_beta   90.00
_cell.angle_gamma   90.00
#
_symmetry.space_group_name_H-M   'P 1'
#
loop_
_entity.id
_entity.type
_entity.pdbx_description
1 polymer ?
#
loop_
_entity_poly.entity_id
_entity_poly.type
_entity_poly.pdbx_seq_one_letter_code
_entity_poly.pdbx_strand_id
1 'polypeptide(L)'
;MVDALLDWRGAAGAYRFVLHPGEGSTVDVQSKVYLRDNGGKLGIAPLTSMFLFGQNQPSTVNNFRPALHDSDGLSIHNGNGEWIWRPLNNPRHLAVTTYTIENPTRFGLLPRGRDFNNYHDLDDRYDLRPSGWVGPIGDWGKGRVELVEIPTADETNATIV
;
A
#
# COMPACT_ATOMS: atom_id res chain seq x y z
N MET A 1 9.98 14.17 15.04
CA MET A 1 11.09 13.72 14.20
C MET A 1 11.64 12.42 14.77
N VAL A 2 11.89 11.43 13.93
CA VAL A 2 12.45 10.12 14.30
C VAL A 2 13.57 9.78 13.32
N ASP A 3 14.72 9.35 13.81
CA ASP A 3 15.81 8.81 13.01
C ASP A 3 15.91 7.31 13.22
N ALA A 4 16.15 6.54 12.15
CA ALA A 4 16.25 5.10 12.18
C ALA A 4 17.42 4.60 11.32
N LEU A 5 18.01 3.48 11.74
CA LEU A 5 19.05 2.78 10.98
C LEU A 5 18.50 1.47 10.45
N LEU A 6 18.80 1.21 9.18
CA LEU A 6 18.58 -0.08 8.52
C LEU A 6 19.93 -0.81 8.50
N ASP A 7 19.98 -1.99 9.07
CA ASP A 7 21.07 -2.94 8.89
C ASP A 7 20.52 -4.31 8.54
N TRP A 8 20.67 -4.70 7.29
CA TRP A 8 20.19 -5.96 6.75
C TRP A 8 21.27 -6.57 5.85
N ARG A 9 21.16 -7.86 5.60
CA ARG A 9 22.14 -8.60 4.79
C ARG A 9 22.38 -7.98 3.41
N GLY A 10 21.34 -7.49 2.73
CA GLY A 10 21.42 -6.93 1.37
C GLY A 10 21.62 -5.42 1.33
N ALA A 11 21.41 -4.70 2.44
CA ALA A 11 21.48 -3.24 2.45
C ALA A 11 21.77 -2.68 3.84
N ALA A 12 22.36 -1.49 3.87
CA ALA A 12 22.44 -0.64 5.06
C ALA A 12 21.88 0.74 4.72
N GLY A 13 21.31 1.42 5.68
CA GLY A 13 20.73 2.73 5.41
C GLY A 13 20.43 3.55 6.65
N ALA A 14 20.19 4.82 6.44
CA ALA A 14 19.70 5.74 7.45
C ALA A 14 18.44 6.44 6.95
N TYR A 15 17.46 6.58 7.84
CA TYR A 15 16.18 7.20 7.57
C TYR A 15 15.92 8.32 8.55
N ARG A 16 15.29 9.39 8.08
CA ARG A 16 14.72 10.45 8.90
C ARG A 16 13.27 10.64 8.54
N PHE A 17 12.42 10.63 9.56
CA PHE A 17 10.98 10.84 9.46
C PHE A 17 10.63 12.14 10.19
N VAL A 18 9.97 13.05 9.50
CA VAL A 18 9.40 14.27 10.11
C VAL A 18 7.89 14.17 10.01
N LEU A 19 7.23 14.04 11.16
CA LEU A 19 5.78 13.89 11.23
C LEU A 19 5.13 15.26 11.35
N HIS A 20 4.11 15.47 10.53
CA HIS A 20 3.26 16.66 10.52
C HIS A 20 1.83 16.22 10.81
N PRO A 21 1.40 16.23 12.08
CA PRO A 21 0.04 15.83 12.45
C PRO A 21 -0.97 16.89 11.99
N GLY A 22 -2.17 16.43 11.60
CA GLY A 22 -3.25 17.30 11.14
C GLY A 22 -4.44 16.46 10.65
N GLU A 23 -5.45 17.10 10.06
CA GLU A 23 -6.58 16.39 9.42
C GLU A 23 -6.09 15.44 8.32
N GLY A 24 -5.08 15.86 7.56
CA GLY A 24 -4.30 15.03 6.68
C GLY A 24 -2.88 14.95 7.22
N SER A 25 -2.60 14.01 8.12
CA SER A 25 -1.24 13.82 8.65
C SER A 25 -0.27 13.44 7.54
N THR A 26 0.90 14.08 7.51
CA THR A 26 1.97 13.78 6.56
C THR A 26 3.26 13.40 7.26
N VAL A 27 4.08 12.63 6.58
CA VAL A 27 5.41 12.23 7.05
C VAL A 27 6.40 12.46 5.92
N ASP A 28 7.33 13.41 6.12
CA ASP A 28 8.45 13.55 5.22
C ASP A 28 9.50 12.51 5.54
N VAL A 29 9.94 11.78 4.52
CA VAL A 29 10.93 10.72 4.66
C VAL A 29 12.16 11.06 3.84
N GLN A 30 13.31 11.13 4.50
CA GLN A 30 14.62 11.19 3.86
C GLN A 30 15.38 9.91 4.15
N SER A 31 15.99 9.33 3.12
CA SER A 31 16.79 8.11 3.29
C SER A 31 18.05 8.13 2.46
N LYS A 32 19.09 7.46 3.00
CA LYS A 32 20.27 7.03 2.25
C LYS A 32 20.42 5.54 2.42
N VAL A 33 20.35 4.81 1.30
CA VAL A 33 20.44 3.35 1.28
C VAL A 33 21.66 2.93 0.46
N TYR A 34 22.44 2.03 1.02
CA TYR A 34 23.62 1.44 0.41
C TYR A 34 23.36 -0.05 0.20
N LEU A 35 23.33 -0.48 -1.06
CA LEU A 35 23.21 -1.89 -1.40
C LEU A 35 24.57 -2.58 -1.19
N ARG A 36 24.53 -3.76 -0.58
CA ARG A 36 25.75 -4.58 -0.33
C ARG A 36 26.04 -5.54 -1.46
N ASP A 37 25.07 -5.77 -2.33
CA ASP A 37 25.22 -6.56 -3.54
C ASP A 37 24.49 -5.90 -4.72
N ASN A 38 24.77 -6.40 -5.93
CA ASN A 38 24.17 -5.90 -7.17
C ASN A 38 22.93 -6.70 -7.58
N GLY A 39 22.45 -7.58 -6.72
CA GLY A 39 21.35 -8.48 -7.03
C GLY A 39 20.03 -8.03 -6.38
N GLY A 40 18.96 -8.05 -7.16
CA GLY A 40 17.61 -7.92 -6.67
C GLY A 40 16.93 -6.58 -6.98
N LYS A 41 15.67 -6.50 -6.55
CA LYS A 41 14.84 -5.31 -6.63
C LYS A 41 14.93 -4.55 -5.31
N LEU A 42 15.05 -3.23 -5.39
CA LEU A 42 14.89 -2.35 -4.25
C LEU A 42 13.48 -1.77 -4.29
N GLY A 43 12.66 -2.10 -3.30
CA GLY A 43 11.40 -1.44 -3.05
C GLY A 43 11.61 -0.15 -2.28
N ILE A 44 11.10 0.96 -2.80
CA ILE A 44 11.10 2.26 -2.12
C ILE A 44 9.67 2.58 -1.72
N ALA A 45 9.47 2.97 -0.46
CA ALA A 45 8.18 3.38 0.09
C ALA A 45 7.08 2.31 -0.05
N PRO A 46 7.26 1.12 0.52
CA PRO A 46 6.23 0.09 0.50
C PRO A 46 5.02 0.52 1.33
N LEU A 47 3.84 0.20 0.81
CA LEU A 47 2.58 0.27 1.53
C LEU A 47 2.07 -1.14 1.80
N THR A 48 1.39 -1.34 2.91
CA THR A 48 0.80 -2.63 3.27
C THR A 48 -0.69 -2.46 3.49
N SER A 49 -1.47 -3.42 3.01
CA SER A 49 -2.91 -3.49 3.20
C SER A 49 -3.36 -4.94 3.30
N MET A 50 -4.51 -5.16 3.92
CA MET A 50 -5.17 -6.46 3.94
C MET A 50 -6.43 -6.39 3.06
N PHE A 51 -6.64 -7.43 2.25
CA PHE A 51 -7.87 -7.63 1.49
C PHE A 51 -8.23 -9.12 1.51
N LEU A 52 -9.30 -9.47 2.22
CA LEU A 52 -9.82 -10.83 2.27
C LEU A 52 -10.97 -11.02 1.30
N PHE A 53 -11.98 -10.16 1.36
CA PHE A 53 -13.10 -10.10 0.41
C PHE A 53 -13.77 -8.70 0.45
N GLY A 54 -14.56 -8.41 -0.58
CA GLY A 54 -15.28 -7.14 -0.72
C GLY A 54 -16.26 -7.18 -1.90
N GLN A 55 -16.77 -6.03 -2.32
CA GLN A 55 -17.78 -5.95 -3.38
C GLN A 55 -17.31 -6.54 -4.72
N ASN A 56 -16.04 -6.37 -5.07
CA ASN A 56 -15.44 -6.89 -6.30
C ASN A 56 -15.11 -8.39 -6.22
N GLN A 57 -15.00 -8.93 -5.02
CA GLN A 57 -14.73 -10.34 -4.75
C GLN A 57 -15.45 -10.76 -3.46
N PRO A 58 -16.75 -11.11 -3.56
CA PRO A 58 -17.54 -11.53 -2.40
C PRO A 58 -16.95 -12.76 -1.69
N SER A 59 -17.24 -12.87 -0.40
CA SER A 59 -16.85 -14.03 0.38
C SER A 59 -17.46 -15.32 -0.20
N THR A 60 -16.67 -16.37 -0.25
CA THR A 60 -17.15 -17.72 -0.64
C THR A 60 -17.66 -18.52 0.56
N VAL A 61 -17.48 -18.00 1.77
CA VAL A 61 -17.99 -18.61 3.01
C VAL A 61 -19.07 -17.72 3.62
N ASN A 62 -19.95 -18.33 4.42
CA ASN A 62 -20.98 -17.57 5.11
C ASN A 62 -20.31 -16.63 6.15
N ASN A 63 -20.44 -15.34 5.96
CA ASN A 63 -19.92 -14.30 6.84
C ASN A 63 -20.99 -13.20 6.97
N PHE A 64 -21.21 -12.70 8.18
CA PHE A 64 -22.17 -11.62 8.41
C PHE A 64 -21.64 -10.27 7.91
N ARG A 65 -20.32 -10.13 7.74
CA ARG A 65 -19.68 -8.91 7.23
C ARG A 65 -19.77 -8.87 5.70
N PRO A 66 -20.26 -7.77 5.09
CA PRO A 66 -20.30 -7.64 3.63
C PRO A 66 -18.92 -7.52 2.98
N ALA A 67 -17.98 -6.92 3.69
CA ALA A 67 -16.58 -6.75 3.25
C ALA A 67 -15.63 -6.87 4.43
N LEU A 68 -14.38 -7.26 4.12
CA LEU A 68 -13.30 -7.38 5.09
C LEU A 68 -11.99 -7.02 4.39
N HIS A 69 -11.58 -5.77 4.54
CA HIS A 69 -10.35 -5.23 3.95
C HIS A 69 -10.01 -3.84 4.51
N ASP A 70 -8.72 -3.49 4.51
CA ASP A 70 -8.25 -2.15 4.85
C ASP A 70 -8.41 -1.18 3.68
N SER A 71 -8.14 -1.65 2.46
CA SER A 71 -8.21 -0.83 1.23
C SER A 71 -8.93 -1.58 0.13
N ASP A 72 -9.64 -0.82 -0.72
CA ASP A 72 -10.33 -1.36 -1.91
C ASP A 72 -9.39 -1.46 -3.11
N GLY A 73 -8.37 -0.62 -3.19
CA GLY A 73 -7.54 -0.59 -4.37
C GLY A 73 -6.31 0.29 -4.30
N LEU A 74 -5.44 0.05 -5.26
CA LEU A 74 -4.28 0.87 -5.58
C LEU A 74 -4.69 1.98 -6.56
N SER A 75 -4.35 3.21 -6.23
CA SER A 75 -4.45 4.35 -7.14
C SER A 75 -3.07 4.89 -7.46
N ILE A 76 -2.82 5.22 -8.73
CA ILE A 76 -1.57 5.78 -9.21
C ILE A 76 -1.88 7.02 -10.04
N HIS A 77 -1.22 8.13 -9.76
CA HIS A 77 -1.24 9.33 -10.57
C HIS A 77 0.09 9.48 -11.30
N ASN A 78 0.06 9.27 -12.60
CA ASN A 78 1.23 9.30 -13.47
C ASN A 78 1.69 10.73 -13.76
N GLY A 79 2.95 10.92 -14.17
CA GLY A 79 3.52 12.21 -14.52
C GLY A 79 2.87 12.90 -15.73
N ASN A 80 2.18 12.15 -16.60
CA ASN A 80 1.40 12.70 -17.73
C ASN A 80 -0.03 13.14 -17.34
N GLY A 81 -0.42 13.03 -16.06
CA GLY A 81 -1.75 13.39 -15.56
C GLY A 81 -2.78 12.25 -15.58
N GLU A 82 -2.40 11.07 -16.04
CA GLU A 82 -3.28 9.89 -16.03
C GLU A 82 -3.48 9.35 -14.63
N TRP A 83 -4.72 8.96 -14.31
CA TRP A 83 -5.07 8.21 -13.09
C TRP A 83 -5.34 6.75 -13.43
N ILE A 84 -4.65 5.85 -12.73
CA ILE A 84 -4.86 4.41 -12.81
C ILE A 84 -5.51 3.97 -11.51
N TRP A 85 -6.56 3.15 -11.61
CA TRP A 85 -7.19 2.47 -10.49
C TRP A 85 -7.14 0.97 -10.67
N ARG A 86 -6.61 0.27 -9.68
CA ARG A 86 -6.57 -1.19 -9.65
C ARG A 86 -7.23 -1.69 -8.36
N PRO A 87 -8.41 -2.31 -8.44
CA PRO A 87 -9.01 -2.99 -7.28
C PRO A 87 -8.09 -4.07 -6.75
N LEU A 88 -8.00 -4.19 -5.42
CA LEU A 88 -7.33 -5.31 -4.77
C LEU A 88 -8.17 -6.58 -4.90
N ASN A 89 -7.48 -7.70 -4.91
CA ASN A 89 -8.08 -9.03 -4.88
C ASN A 89 -7.32 -9.92 -3.91
N ASN A 90 -8.00 -10.96 -3.43
CA ASN A 90 -7.38 -12.08 -2.75
C ASN A 90 -7.21 -13.21 -3.79
N PRO A 91 -6.05 -13.34 -4.44
CA PRO A 91 -5.85 -14.29 -5.51
C PRO A 91 -5.64 -15.72 -4.97
N ARG A 92 -5.81 -16.72 -5.82
CA ARG A 92 -5.51 -18.12 -5.44
C ARG A 92 -4.00 -18.41 -5.39
N HIS A 93 -3.21 -17.63 -6.10
CA HIS A 93 -1.74 -17.74 -6.17
C HIS A 93 -1.15 -16.34 -6.11
N LEU A 94 0.11 -16.25 -5.65
CA LEU A 94 0.84 -14.99 -5.67
C LEU A 94 0.70 -14.30 -7.03
N ALA A 95 0.21 -13.08 -7.00
CA ALA A 95 0.08 -12.24 -8.19
C ALA A 95 0.96 -10.98 -8.04
N VAL A 96 1.68 -10.65 -9.11
CA VAL A 96 2.48 -9.43 -9.18
C VAL A 96 2.07 -8.66 -10.42
N THR A 97 1.52 -7.47 -10.21
CA THR A 97 1.17 -6.55 -11.29
C THR A 97 2.14 -5.40 -11.30
N THR A 98 2.75 -5.14 -12.46
CA THR A 98 3.77 -4.10 -12.62
C THR A 98 3.25 -2.98 -13.51
N TYR A 99 3.30 -1.76 -13.03
CA TYR A 99 3.01 -0.54 -13.77
C TYR A 99 4.31 0.20 -14.03
N THR A 100 4.78 0.21 -15.28
CA THR A 100 5.93 1.02 -15.69
C THR A 100 5.47 2.47 -15.87
N ILE A 101 6.06 3.36 -15.12
CA ILE A 101 5.59 4.74 -14.97
C ILE A 101 6.77 5.69 -15.04
N GLU A 102 6.56 6.85 -15.65
CA GLU A 102 7.54 7.93 -15.67
C GLU A 102 7.05 9.07 -14.78
N ASN A 103 7.88 9.42 -13.79
CA ASN A 103 7.61 10.49 -12.81
C ASN A 103 6.22 10.42 -12.18
N PRO A 104 5.83 9.32 -11.52
CA PRO A 104 4.56 9.28 -10.81
C PRO A 104 4.53 10.39 -9.76
N THR A 105 3.44 11.16 -9.73
CA THR A 105 3.28 12.22 -8.73
C THR A 105 2.88 11.64 -7.38
N ARG A 106 2.19 10.52 -7.38
CA ARG A 106 1.82 9.74 -6.18
C ARG A 106 1.24 8.39 -6.54
N PHE A 107 1.29 7.49 -5.58
CA PHE A 107 0.50 6.27 -5.57
C PHE A 107 -0.01 6.01 -4.14
N GLY A 108 -1.05 5.21 -4.00
CA GLY A 108 -1.62 4.98 -2.67
C GLY A 108 -2.62 3.86 -2.63
N LEU A 109 -2.88 3.39 -1.42
CA LEU A 109 -3.89 2.40 -1.10
C LEU A 109 -5.09 3.11 -0.46
N LEU A 110 -6.27 2.89 -1.02
CA LEU A 110 -7.46 3.65 -0.66
C LEU A 110 -8.65 2.76 -0.34
N PRO A 111 -9.33 2.98 0.79
CA PRO A 111 -10.70 2.54 0.99
C PRO A 111 -11.66 3.47 0.22
N ARG A 112 -12.68 2.90 -0.43
CA ARG A 112 -13.75 3.63 -1.10
C ARG A 112 -15.01 3.68 -0.28
N GLY A 113 -15.40 2.55 0.31
CA GLY A 113 -16.51 2.45 1.22
C GLY A 113 -16.13 2.96 2.61
N ARG A 114 -16.85 3.97 3.14
CA ARG A 114 -16.62 4.53 4.47
C ARG A 114 -17.87 4.51 5.33
N ASP A 115 -18.86 3.73 4.94
CA ASP A 115 -20.07 3.50 5.71
C ASP A 115 -19.88 2.22 6.54
N PHE A 116 -20.20 2.28 7.82
CA PHE A 116 -20.16 1.13 8.71
C PHE A 116 -20.94 -0.08 8.14
N ASN A 117 -22.07 0.19 7.47
CA ASN A 117 -22.88 -0.87 6.86
C ASN A 117 -22.18 -1.64 5.74
N ASN A 118 -21.05 -1.13 5.22
CA ASN A 118 -20.27 -1.88 4.24
C ASN A 118 -19.41 -2.99 4.89
N TYR A 119 -19.23 -2.95 6.22
CA TYR A 119 -18.32 -3.85 6.93
C TYR A 119 -18.96 -4.59 8.09
N HIS A 120 -19.84 -3.92 8.86
CA HIS A 120 -20.45 -4.45 10.09
C HIS A 120 -19.43 -4.92 11.13
N ASP A 121 -18.27 -4.26 11.19
CA ASP A 121 -17.16 -4.62 12.06
C ASP A 121 -16.91 -3.52 13.10
N LEU A 122 -17.14 -3.86 14.38
CA LEU A 122 -16.97 -2.94 15.51
C LEU A 122 -15.55 -2.97 16.09
N ASP A 123 -14.84 -4.06 15.88
CA ASP A 123 -13.52 -4.26 16.49
C ASP A 123 -12.43 -3.60 15.64
N ASP A 124 -12.38 -3.91 14.35
CA ASP A 124 -11.34 -3.42 13.45
C ASP A 124 -11.69 -2.10 12.74
N ARG A 125 -12.99 -1.72 12.74
CA ARG A 125 -13.47 -0.45 12.20
C ARG A 125 -12.89 -0.14 10.82
N TYR A 126 -13.06 -1.05 9.86
CA TYR A 126 -12.60 -0.88 8.47
C TYR A 126 -13.18 0.36 7.78
N ASP A 127 -14.37 0.79 8.20
CA ASP A 127 -15.01 2.03 7.76
C ASP A 127 -14.17 3.30 8.07
N LEU A 128 -13.31 3.24 9.09
CA LEU A 128 -12.46 4.36 9.54
C LEU A 128 -11.02 4.27 9.01
N ARG A 129 -10.65 3.23 8.26
CA ARG A 129 -9.28 3.08 7.73
C ARG A 129 -8.90 4.27 6.86
N PRO A 130 -7.72 4.87 7.06
CA PRO A 130 -7.28 6.02 6.27
C PRO A 130 -6.84 5.60 4.85
N SER A 131 -6.91 6.54 3.91
CA SER A 131 -6.16 6.43 2.66
C SER A 131 -4.68 6.69 2.91
N GLY A 132 -3.80 5.83 2.41
CA GLY A 132 -2.37 6.02 2.47
C GLY A 132 -1.82 6.44 1.11
N TRP A 133 -1.08 7.54 1.06
CA TRP A 133 -0.46 8.04 -0.17
C TRP A 133 1.05 8.20 0.00
N VAL A 134 1.78 7.90 -1.06
CA VAL A 134 3.21 8.20 -1.18
C VAL A 134 3.43 9.05 -2.42
N GLY A 135 4.23 10.09 -2.29
CA GLY A 135 4.65 10.93 -3.39
C GLY A 135 6.10 11.41 -3.19
N PRO A 136 6.80 11.77 -4.27
CA PRO A 136 8.15 12.29 -4.17
C PRO A 136 8.17 13.72 -3.65
N ILE A 137 9.27 14.08 -2.99
CA ILE A 137 9.68 15.47 -2.83
C ILE A 137 10.68 15.75 -3.96
N GLY A 138 10.17 16.18 -5.12
CA GLY A 138 10.90 16.27 -6.39
C GLY A 138 10.47 15.19 -7.38
N ASP A 139 11.35 14.78 -8.27
CA ASP A 139 11.08 13.82 -9.33
C ASP A 139 11.66 12.44 -9.01
N TRP A 140 10.89 11.39 -9.27
CA TRP A 140 11.37 10.01 -9.13
C TRP A 140 12.02 9.45 -10.40
N GLY A 141 11.82 10.10 -11.54
CA GLY A 141 12.31 9.60 -12.82
C GLY A 141 11.53 8.36 -13.28
N LYS A 142 12.20 7.50 -14.06
CA LYS A 142 11.62 6.26 -14.57
C LYS A 142 11.67 5.17 -13.51
N GLY A 143 10.53 4.51 -13.33
CA GLY A 143 10.41 3.43 -12.37
C GLY A 143 9.18 2.57 -12.62
N ARG A 144 8.77 1.88 -11.59
CA ARG A 144 7.54 1.08 -11.61
C ARG A 144 6.91 1.05 -10.23
N VAL A 145 5.60 0.99 -10.22
CA VAL A 145 4.82 0.61 -9.05
C VAL A 145 4.48 -0.86 -9.19
N GLU A 146 4.79 -1.65 -8.19
CA GLU A 146 4.48 -3.08 -8.16
C GLU A 146 3.41 -3.34 -7.10
N LEU A 147 2.31 -3.97 -7.51
CA LEU A 147 1.29 -4.50 -6.63
C LEU A 147 1.56 -5.99 -6.45
N VAL A 148 1.81 -6.39 -5.21
CA VAL A 148 2.05 -7.80 -4.84
C VAL A 148 0.85 -8.27 -4.02
N GLU A 149 0.02 -9.13 -4.61
CA GLU A 149 -1.15 -9.70 -3.96
C GLU A 149 -0.82 -11.13 -3.51
N ILE A 150 -0.76 -11.33 -2.20
CA ILE A 150 -0.43 -12.61 -1.58
C ILE A 150 -1.74 -13.28 -1.13
N PRO A 151 -1.99 -14.56 -1.49
CA PRO A 151 -3.16 -15.28 -1.01
C PRO A 151 -3.26 -15.24 0.51
N THR A 152 -4.42 -14.86 1.02
CA THR A 152 -4.69 -14.90 2.45
C THR A 152 -5.91 -15.78 2.75
N ALA A 153 -5.80 -16.60 3.78
CA ALA A 153 -6.86 -17.53 4.19
C ALA A 153 -7.82 -16.88 5.20
N ASP A 154 -7.32 -15.95 5.98
CA ASP A 154 -8.05 -15.26 7.04
C ASP A 154 -7.48 -13.85 7.29
N GLU A 155 -8.18 -13.07 8.13
CA GLU A 155 -7.81 -11.68 8.44
C GLU A 155 -6.53 -11.52 9.28
N THR A 156 -6.01 -12.60 9.86
CA THR A 156 -4.79 -12.55 10.67
C THR A 156 -3.53 -12.60 9.81
N ASN A 157 -3.67 -12.99 8.55
CA ASN A 157 -2.58 -13.07 7.58
C ASN A 157 -2.64 -11.83 6.66
N ALA A 158 -1.89 -10.80 7.02
CA ALA A 158 -1.83 -9.58 6.22
C ALA A 158 -1.30 -9.85 4.81
N THR A 159 -2.01 -9.35 3.82
CA THR A 159 -1.49 -9.25 2.45
C THR A 159 -0.54 -8.05 2.39
N ILE A 160 0.68 -8.27 1.95
CA ILE A 160 1.66 -7.21 1.73
C ILE A 160 1.50 -6.73 0.28
N VAL A 161 1.28 -5.44 0.14
CA VAL A 161 1.22 -4.76 -1.16
C VAL A 161 2.44 -3.87 -1.33
#